data_0cba5d90b487c2c55aa14734d27aa49c
#
_entry.id   0cba5d90b487c2c55aa14734d27aa49c
#
_cell.length_a   1.000
_cell.length_b   1.000
_cell.length_c   1.000
_cell.angle_alpha   90.00
_cell.angle_beta   90.00
_cell.angle_gamma   90.00
#
_symmetry.space_group_name_H-M   'P 1'
#
loop_
_entity.id
_entity.type
_entity.pdbx_description
1 polymer ?
#
loop_
_entity_poly.entity_id
_entity_poly.type
_entity_poly.pdbx_seq_one_letter_code
_entity_poly.pdbx_strand_id
1 'polypeptide(L)'
;MPMTPENATWFADAFSTIVNNVGQALLDKEDVIKLALTTMLSEGHLLLEDAPGTGKTALARALAASVQGTHSRIQFTPDLLPSDITGVTIYDQKTGTWDFHAGPIFSSIVLADEINRASPKTQSALLEVMEESQVTVDGVRHTTERPFMVIATQNPVEQAGTYRLPEAQLDRFLMKTSVGYPNREALTRILSSSAHPDRSKSLSAVVASSVVASMADLAAENHIENSVLDYIGALVEATRAADETRMGVSTRGAIGMARAARVWAASQGRSYVLPDDVKDLAEVVWAHRLVMDPDAEFTGATASGVITAALAQVPAPTTRD
;
A
#
# COMPACT_ATOMS: atom_id res chain seq x y z
N MET A 1 18.65 10.61 -10.06
CA MET A 1 19.88 9.91 -10.50
C MET A 1 19.47 8.64 -11.22
N PRO A 2 20.12 8.23 -12.31
CA PRO A 2 19.78 6.97 -12.96
C PRO A 2 20.05 5.77 -12.03
N MET A 3 19.25 4.71 -12.16
CA MET A 3 19.47 3.46 -11.46
C MET A 3 20.66 2.72 -12.10
N THR A 4 21.83 2.78 -11.46
CA THR A 4 23.01 2.00 -11.86
C THR A 4 23.03 0.65 -11.14
N PRO A 5 23.82 -0.34 -11.58
CA PRO A 5 23.98 -1.61 -10.86
C PRO A 5 24.43 -1.44 -9.41
N GLU A 6 25.34 -0.48 -9.13
CA GLU A 6 25.78 -0.17 -7.77
C GLU A 6 24.64 0.40 -6.92
N ASN A 7 23.85 1.31 -7.50
CA ASN A 7 22.68 1.88 -6.85
C ASN A 7 21.62 0.82 -6.58
N ALA A 8 21.43 -0.13 -7.50
CA ALA A 8 20.50 -1.24 -7.33
C ALA A 8 20.94 -2.18 -6.19
N THR A 9 22.23 -2.46 -6.08
CA THR A 9 22.78 -3.24 -4.96
C THR A 9 22.57 -2.53 -3.63
N TRP A 10 22.92 -1.24 -3.54
CA TRP A 10 22.66 -0.43 -2.36
C TRP A 10 21.19 -0.39 -1.98
N PHE A 11 20.29 -0.25 -2.97
CA PHE A 11 18.85 -0.25 -2.75
C PHE A 11 18.37 -1.57 -2.15
N ALA A 12 18.81 -2.71 -2.71
CA ALA A 12 18.46 -4.05 -2.23
C ALA A 12 18.93 -4.29 -0.79
N ASP A 13 20.15 -3.84 -0.46
CA ASP A 13 20.70 -3.95 0.90
C ASP A 13 19.88 -3.11 1.90
N ALA A 14 19.55 -1.86 1.54
CA ALA A 14 18.72 -0.99 2.36
C ALA A 14 17.31 -1.56 2.53
N PHE A 15 16.69 -2.05 1.43
CA PHE A 15 15.39 -2.69 1.43
C PHE A 15 15.36 -3.91 2.37
N SER A 16 16.33 -4.81 2.21
CA SER A 16 16.46 -6.01 3.05
C SER A 16 16.69 -5.66 4.52
N THR A 17 17.46 -4.62 4.80
CA THR A 17 17.69 -4.14 6.17
C THR A 17 16.39 -3.69 6.83
N ILE A 18 15.53 -2.94 6.11
CA ILE A 18 14.22 -2.52 6.60
C ILE A 18 13.31 -3.74 6.80
N VAL A 19 13.22 -4.64 5.82
CA VAL A 19 12.41 -5.87 5.89
C VAL A 19 12.80 -6.71 7.11
N ASN A 20 14.10 -6.95 7.31
CA ASN A 20 14.61 -7.72 8.44
C ASN A 20 14.30 -7.05 9.79
N ASN A 21 14.40 -5.72 9.87
CA ASN A 21 14.07 -4.98 11.09
C ASN A 21 12.58 -5.08 11.44
N VAL A 22 11.69 -4.86 10.46
CA VAL A 22 10.23 -5.02 10.63
C VAL A 22 9.89 -6.48 10.99
N GLY A 23 10.56 -7.46 10.39
CA GLY A 23 10.40 -8.88 10.64
C GLY A 23 10.66 -9.30 12.10
N GLN A 24 11.43 -8.52 12.87
CA GLN A 24 11.60 -8.76 14.32
C GLN A 24 10.29 -8.53 15.10
N ALA A 25 9.46 -7.61 14.66
CA ALA A 25 8.16 -7.34 15.28
C ALA A 25 7.04 -8.18 14.67
N LEU A 26 7.09 -8.44 13.37
CA LEU A 26 6.05 -9.16 12.61
C LEU A 26 6.58 -10.49 12.08
N LEU A 27 6.50 -11.52 12.91
CA LEU A 27 7.08 -12.84 12.60
C LEU A 27 6.31 -13.58 11.51
N ASP A 28 7.04 -14.29 10.63
CA ASP A 28 6.47 -15.12 9.55
C ASP A 28 5.62 -14.32 8.54
N LYS A 29 6.00 -13.06 8.30
CA LYS A 29 5.26 -12.13 7.44
C LYS A 29 6.18 -11.37 6.47
N GLU A 30 7.26 -12.00 6.04
CA GLU A 30 8.26 -11.36 5.18
C GLU A 30 7.65 -10.85 3.88
N ASP A 31 6.78 -11.65 3.24
CA ASP A 31 6.15 -11.28 1.97
C ASP A 31 5.27 -10.04 2.10
N VAL A 32 4.41 -9.97 3.12
CA VAL A 32 3.57 -8.79 3.32
C VAL A 32 4.39 -7.55 3.72
N ILE A 33 5.50 -7.74 4.43
CA ILE A 33 6.44 -6.64 4.74
C ILE A 33 7.08 -6.12 3.45
N LYS A 34 7.54 -7.01 2.56
CA LYS A 34 8.08 -6.64 1.24
C LYS A 34 7.07 -5.88 0.41
N LEU A 35 5.82 -6.36 0.34
CA LEU A 35 4.73 -5.68 -0.38
C LEU A 35 4.41 -4.31 0.21
N ALA A 36 4.36 -4.19 1.54
CA ALA A 36 4.12 -2.91 2.21
C ALA A 36 5.25 -1.90 1.96
N LEU A 37 6.51 -2.35 2.01
CA LEU A 37 7.67 -1.50 1.72
C LEU A 37 7.73 -1.14 0.23
N THR A 38 7.42 -2.07 -0.67
CA THR A 38 7.29 -1.80 -2.12
C THR A 38 6.21 -0.76 -2.37
N THR A 39 5.05 -0.88 -1.70
CA THR A 39 3.96 0.11 -1.78
C THR A 39 4.43 1.49 -1.33
N MET A 40 5.14 1.59 -0.21
CA MET A 40 5.66 2.85 0.32
C MET A 40 6.67 3.50 -0.63
N LEU A 41 7.63 2.72 -1.14
CA LEU A 41 8.66 3.21 -2.07
C LEU A 41 8.12 3.51 -3.48
N SER A 42 6.95 2.97 -3.82
CA SER A 42 6.19 3.35 -5.02
C SER A 42 5.32 4.59 -4.80
N GLU A 43 5.40 5.24 -3.63
CA GLU A 43 4.53 6.36 -3.23
C GLU A 43 3.05 6.01 -3.38
N GLY A 44 2.69 4.79 -2.97
CA GLY A 44 1.33 4.27 -3.01
C GLY A 44 0.76 4.00 -1.62
N HIS A 45 -0.46 3.48 -1.58
CA HIS A 45 -1.18 3.16 -0.36
C HIS A 45 -1.60 1.70 -0.37
N LEU A 46 -1.68 1.08 0.80
CA LEU A 46 -1.94 -0.35 0.98
C LEU A 46 -3.33 -0.57 1.58
N LEU A 47 -4.08 -1.50 1.00
CA LEU A 47 -5.32 -2.01 1.58
C LEU A 47 -5.07 -3.40 2.16
N LEU A 48 -5.35 -3.58 3.44
CA LEU A 48 -5.28 -4.88 4.12
C LEU A 48 -6.69 -5.41 4.39
N GLU A 49 -6.98 -6.57 3.84
CA GLU A 49 -8.25 -7.26 4.06
C GLU A 49 -8.03 -8.47 4.94
N ASP A 50 -8.36 -8.31 6.22
CA ASP A 50 -8.01 -9.29 7.24
C ASP A 50 -9.02 -9.33 8.40
N ALA A 51 -9.07 -10.49 9.03
CA ALA A 51 -9.71 -10.64 10.35
C ALA A 51 -9.01 -9.76 11.42
N PRO A 52 -9.67 -9.44 12.53
CA PRO A 52 -9.04 -8.79 13.67
C PRO A 52 -7.88 -9.61 14.24
N GLY A 53 -6.84 -8.93 14.77
CA GLY A 53 -5.75 -9.58 15.52
C GLY A 53 -4.63 -10.18 14.68
N THR A 54 -4.56 -9.93 13.38
CA THR A 54 -3.50 -10.45 12.47
C THR A 54 -2.19 -9.68 12.51
N GLY A 55 -2.12 -8.52 13.20
CA GLY A 55 -0.87 -7.75 13.33
C GLY A 55 -0.79 -6.49 12.47
N LYS A 56 -1.90 -6.03 11.89
CA LYS A 56 -1.95 -4.81 11.05
C LYS A 56 -1.34 -3.59 11.72
N THR A 57 -1.66 -3.35 13.00
CA THR A 57 -1.09 -2.25 13.78
C THR A 57 0.41 -2.43 14.03
N ALA A 58 0.86 -3.68 14.24
CA ALA A 58 2.28 -3.97 14.41
C ALA A 58 3.06 -3.70 13.12
N LEU A 59 2.51 -4.04 11.96
CA LEU A 59 3.11 -3.73 10.64
C LEU A 59 3.32 -2.22 10.47
N ALA A 60 2.25 -1.43 10.65
CA ALA A 60 2.32 0.02 10.46
C ALA A 60 3.34 0.70 11.41
N ARG A 61 3.32 0.30 12.69
CA ARG A 61 4.27 0.83 13.68
C ARG A 61 5.71 0.41 13.41
N ALA A 62 5.92 -0.86 13.06
CA ALA A 62 7.25 -1.39 12.79
C ALA A 62 7.88 -0.75 11.55
N LEU A 63 7.10 -0.53 10.49
CA LEU A 63 7.55 0.21 9.32
C LEU A 63 7.95 1.64 9.69
N ALA A 64 7.08 2.39 10.39
CA ALA A 64 7.37 3.76 10.79
C ALA A 64 8.63 3.84 11.66
N ALA A 65 8.75 2.97 12.65
CA ALA A 65 9.94 2.90 13.52
C ALA A 65 11.21 2.60 12.73
N SER A 66 11.14 1.70 11.75
CA SER A 66 12.31 1.28 10.95
C SER A 66 12.83 2.39 10.03
N VAL A 67 11.97 3.31 9.58
CA VAL A 67 12.31 4.38 8.62
C VAL A 67 12.39 5.77 9.26
N GLN A 68 12.52 5.85 10.59
CA GLN A 68 12.52 7.10 11.33
C GLN A 68 11.31 8.00 11.00
N GLY A 69 10.18 7.38 10.69
CA GLY A 69 8.93 8.07 10.36
C GLY A 69 8.02 8.22 11.56
N THR A 70 7.03 9.09 11.42
CA THR A 70 5.93 9.22 12.37
C THR A 70 4.82 8.23 12.04
N HIS A 71 4.05 7.82 13.06
CA HIS A 71 2.92 6.91 12.91
C HIS A 71 1.70 7.45 13.63
N SER A 72 0.55 7.37 12.97
CA SER A 72 -0.76 7.60 13.56
C SER A 72 -1.70 6.43 13.30
N ARG A 73 -2.72 6.28 14.15
CA ARG A 73 -3.82 5.35 13.95
C ARG A 73 -5.14 6.10 14.03
N ILE A 74 -5.96 5.94 13.02
CA ILE A 74 -7.31 6.46 12.93
C ILE A 74 -8.25 5.26 12.96
N GLN A 75 -9.05 5.13 14.01
CA GLN A 75 -10.11 4.14 14.06
C GLN A 75 -11.35 4.73 13.41
N PHE A 76 -11.78 4.14 12.30
CA PHE A 76 -12.96 4.59 11.60
C PHE A 76 -14.22 4.12 12.30
N THR A 77 -15.10 5.06 12.64
CA THR A 77 -16.40 4.85 13.30
C THR A 77 -17.48 5.65 12.57
N PRO A 78 -18.76 5.33 12.71
CA PRO A 78 -19.83 6.05 12.01
C PRO A 78 -19.91 7.54 12.34
N ASP A 79 -19.45 7.95 13.51
CA ASP A 79 -19.45 9.33 14.01
C ASP A 79 -18.16 10.10 13.69
N LEU A 80 -17.12 9.46 13.12
CA LEU A 80 -15.88 10.13 12.75
C LEU A 80 -16.13 11.19 11.68
N LEU A 81 -15.64 12.40 11.90
CA LEU A 81 -15.75 13.52 10.98
C LEU A 81 -14.51 13.66 10.10
N PRO A 82 -14.62 14.24 8.89
CA PRO A 82 -13.46 14.58 8.06
C PRO A 82 -12.40 15.41 8.79
N SER A 83 -12.82 16.37 9.59
CA SER A 83 -11.93 17.24 10.39
C SER A 83 -11.11 16.49 11.44
N ASP A 84 -11.59 15.34 11.92
CA ASP A 84 -10.85 14.50 12.87
C ASP A 84 -9.65 13.84 12.18
N ILE A 85 -9.69 13.70 10.85
CA ILE A 85 -8.62 13.17 10.01
C ILE A 85 -7.66 14.28 9.57
N THR A 86 -8.22 15.38 9.04
CA THR A 86 -7.45 16.44 8.37
C THR A 86 -6.93 17.53 9.32
N GLY A 87 -7.55 17.64 10.49
CA GLY A 87 -7.28 18.75 11.41
C GLY A 87 -8.24 19.92 11.23
N VAL A 88 -8.09 20.91 12.08
CA VAL A 88 -8.98 22.08 12.20
C VAL A 88 -8.17 23.34 12.48
N THR A 89 -8.68 24.48 12.04
CA THR A 89 -8.15 25.78 12.45
C THR A 89 -8.91 26.28 13.70
N ILE A 90 -8.19 26.60 14.74
CA ILE A 90 -8.76 27.06 16.01
C ILE A 90 -8.32 28.51 16.26
N TYR A 91 -9.26 29.37 16.70
CA TYR A 91 -8.95 30.72 17.11
C TYR A 91 -8.37 30.75 18.53
N ASP A 92 -7.14 31.16 18.69
CA ASP A 92 -6.53 31.38 20.00
C ASP A 92 -6.90 32.80 20.50
N GLN A 93 -7.75 32.88 21.52
CA GLN A 93 -8.17 34.14 22.11
C GLN A 93 -7.02 34.90 22.81
N LYS A 94 -5.93 34.22 23.21
CA LYS A 94 -4.82 34.85 23.93
C LYS A 94 -3.89 35.59 22.96
N THR A 95 -3.63 34.98 21.80
CA THR A 95 -2.75 35.54 20.76
C THR A 95 -3.53 36.35 19.72
N GLY A 96 -4.85 36.15 19.59
CA GLY A 96 -5.68 36.76 18.56
C GLY A 96 -5.43 36.16 17.17
N THR A 97 -4.85 34.95 17.07
CA THR A 97 -4.47 34.29 15.82
C THR A 97 -5.32 33.05 15.55
N TRP A 98 -5.42 32.68 14.28
CA TRP A 98 -5.98 31.39 13.85
C TRP A 98 -4.84 30.41 13.69
N ASP A 99 -4.86 29.32 14.47
CA ASP A 99 -3.79 28.32 14.45
C ASP A 99 -4.34 26.99 13.92
N PHE A 100 -3.64 26.43 12.92
CA PHE A 100 -3.98 25.12 12.35
C PHE A 100 -3.46 24.01 13.25
N HIS A 101 -4.37 23.19 13.72
CA HIS A 101 -4.09 21.96 14.46
C HIS A 101 -4.14 20.79 13.49
N ALA A 102 -2.97 20.30 13.11
CA ALA A 102 -2.82 19.20 12.16
C ALA A 102 -3.48 17.92 12.67
N GLY A 103 -4.27 17.28 11.82
CA GLY A 103 -4.86 15.98 12.10
C GLY A 103 -3.87 14.82 11.96
N PRO A 104 -4.28 13.61 12.32
CA PRO A 104 -3.44 12.42 12.29
C PRO A 104 -2.94 12.05 10.88
N ILE A 105 -3.56 12.58 9.82
CA ILE A 105 -3.16 12.35 8.43
C ILE A 105 -1.75 12.87 8.12
N PHE A 106 -1.22 13.81 8.90
CA PHE A 106 0.11 14.38 8.70
C PHE A 106 1.24 13.54 9.31
N SER A 107 1.04 12.23 9.40
CA SER A 107 2.08 11.27 9.80
C SER A 107 2.63 10.56 8.57
N SER A 108 3.89 10.12 8.64
CA SER A 108 4.56 9.37 7.55
C SER A 108 3.81 8.08 7.21
N ILE A 109 3.31 7.38 8.23
CA ILE A 109 2.50 6.17 8.08
C ILE A 109 1.23 6.31 8.89
N VAL A 110 0.09 6.26 8.19
CA VAL A 110 -1.25 6.37 8.77
C VAL A 110 -1.95 5.03 8.67
N LEU A 111 -2.27 4.43 9.80
CA LEU A 111 -3.15 3.26 9.84
C LEU A 111 -4.61 3.72 9.92
N ALA A 112 -5.35 3.59 8.82
CA ALA A 112 -6.79 3.82 8.75
C ALA A 112 -7.52 2.50 9.04
N ASP A 113 -7.86 2.27 10.31
CA ASP A 113 -8.41 0.98 10.75
C ASP A 113 -9.93 0.94 10.57
N GLU A 114 -10.42 -0.12 9.89
CA GLU A 114 -11.83 -0.36 9.59
C GLU A 114 -12.48 0.79 8.77
N ILE A 115 -11.80 1.19 7.66
CA ILE A 115 -12.21 2.34 6.83
C ILE A 115 -13.68 2.27 6.37
N ASN A 116 -14.22 1.05 6.19
CA ASN A 116 -15.59 0.81 5.75
C ASN A 116 -16.65 1.08 6.84
N ARG A 117 -16.27 1.42 8.09
CA ARG A 117 -17.24 1.76 9.17
C ARG A 117 -17.61 3.23 9.20
N ALA A 118 -16.80 4.13 8.65
CA ALA A 118 -17.13 5.55 8.60
C ALA A 118 -18.02 5.92 7.41
N SER A 119 -18.63 7.08 7.50
CA SER A 119 -19.48 7.64 6.44
C SER A 119 -18.71 7.82 5.14
N PRO A 120 -19.38 7.77 3.96
CA PRO A 120 -18.73 8.03 2.67
C PRO A 120 -18.01 9.39 2.59
N LYS A 121 -18.52 10.40 3.31
CA LYS A 121 -17.90 11.73 3.38
C LYS A 121 -16.53 11.68 4.07
N THR A 122 -16.44 10.93 5.16
CA THR A 122 -15.20 10.75 5.93
C THR A 122 -14.19 9.89 5.16
N GLN A 123 -14.67 8.83 4.50
CA GLN A 123 -13.83 8.03 3.59
C GLN A 123 -13.25 8.90 2.47
N SER A 124 -14.07 9.75 1.83
CA SER A 124 -13.63 10.63 0.73
C SER A 124 -12.55 11.60 1.17
N ALA A 125 -12.61 12.14 2.39
CA ALA A 125 -11.58 13.03 2.91
C ALA A 125 -10.21 12.35 3.01
N LEU A 126 -10.14 11.11 3.52
CA LEU A 126 -8.90 10.33 3.53
C LEU A 126 -8.39 10.07 2.11
N LEU A 127 -9.28 9.62 1.22
CA LEU A 127 -8.94 9.25 -0.15
C LEU A 127 -8.49 10.44 -1.01
N GLU A 128 -8.96 11.65 -0.70
CA GLU A 128 -8.49 12.88 -1.33
C GLU A 128 -7.03 13.16 -0.94
N VAL A 129 -6.70 13.04 0.34
CA VAL A 129 -5.31 13.23 0.81
C VAL A 129 -4.37 12.17 0.22
N MET A 130 -4.84 10.93 0.07
CA MET A 130 -4.05 9.87 -0.57
C MET A 130 -3.70 10.19 -2.03
N GLU A 131 -4.58 10.88 -2.76
CA GLU A 131 -4.35 11.23 -4.16
C GLU A 131 -3.53 12.51 -4.33
N GLU A 132 -3.87 13.54 -3.56
CA GLU A 132 -3.30 14.87 -3.71
C GLU A 132 -2.04 15.10 -2.88
N SER A 133 -1.76 14.22 -1.90
CA SER A 133 -0.69 14.39 -0.88
C SER A 133 -0.76 15.74 -0.16
N GLN A 134 -1.96 16.32 -0.07
CA GLN A 134 -2.23 17.61 0.56
C GLN A 134 -3.67 17.68 1.07
N VAL A 135 -3.90 18.60 1.99
CA VAL A 135 -5.22 18.96 2.52
C VAL A 135 -5.44 20.45 2.37
N THR A 136 -6.62 20.88 2.00
CA THR A 136 -6.99 22.29 2.02
C THR A 136 -7.95 22.56 3.18
N VAL A 137 -7.51 23.31 4.18
CA VAL A 137 -8.33 23.74 5.34
C VAL A 137 -8.43 25.25 5.32
N ASP A 138 -9.65 25.77 5.36
CA ASP A 138 -9.93 27.24 5.34
C ASP A 138 -9.20 28.01 4.23
N GLY A 139 -9.05 27.38 3.05
CA GLY A 139 -8.38 27.97 1.89
C GLY A 139 -6.84 27.90 1.93
N VAL A 140 -6.25 27.35 2.98
CA VAL A 140 -4.80 27.13 3.10
C VAL A 140 -4.45 25.68 2.77
N ARG A 141 -3.43 25.47 1.94
CA ARG A 141 -2.92 24.14 1.58
C ARG A 141 -1.86 23.69 2.58
N HIS A 142 -2.05 22.47 3.06
CA HIS A 142 -1.12 21.78 3.95
C HIS A 142 -0.69 20.47 3.28
N THR A 143 0.59 20.35 2.94
CA THR A 143 1.16 19.15 2.29
C THR A 143 1.58 18.12 3.31
N THR A 144 1.43 16.83 2.97
CA THR A 144 2.00 15.73 3.75
C THR A 144 3.51 15.64 3.52
N GLU A 145 4.25 15.17 4.53
CA GLU A 145 5.69 14.95 4.40
C GLU A 145 5.98 13.62 3.67
N ARG A 146 7.13 13.53 2.98
CA ARG A 146 7.61 12.27 2.39
C ARG A 146 8.55 11.53 3.36
N PRO A 147 8.45 10.21 3.48
CA PRO A 147 7.45 9.33 2.88
C PRO A 147 6.06 9.50 3.50
N PHE A 148 5.01 9.34 2.68
CA PHE A 148 3.63 9.32 3.12
C PHE A 148 2.92 8.07 2.62
N MET A 149 2.37 7.27 3.54
CA MET A 149 1.65 6.06 3.21
C MET A 149 0.44 5.86 4.12
N VAL A 150 -0.69 5.57 3.52
CA VAL A 150 -1.87 5.07 4.24
C VAL A 150 -1.90 3.55 4.12
N ILE A 151 -2.04 2.89 5.26
CA ILE A 151 -2.39 1.48 5.38
C ILE A 151 -3.83 1.44 5.84
N ALA A 152 -4.77 1.19 4.94
CA ALA A 152 -6.18 1.04 5.29
C ALA A 152 -6.50 -0.43 5.57
N THR A 153 -7.45 -0.66 6.49
CA THR A 153 -7.92 -2.02 6.78
C THR A 153 -9.42 -2.14 6.54
N GLN A 154 -9.83 -3.31 6.06
CA GLN A 154 -11.21 -3.73 5.98
C GLN A 154 -11.37 -5.10 6.65
N ASN A 155 -12.51 -5.30 7.30
CA ASN A 155 -12.89 -6.62 7.79
C ASN A 155 -13.94 -7.22 6.82
N PRO A 156 -13.61 -8.29 6.10
CA PRO A 156 -14.52 -8.87 5.11
C PRO A 156 -15.75 -9.53 5.75
N VAL A 157 -15.68 -9.90 7.04
CA VAL A 157 -16.74 -10.63 7.75
C VAL A 157 -17.81 -9.69 8.29
N GLU A 158 -17.47 -8.46 8.66
CA GLU A 158 -18.42 -7.48 9.19
C GLU A 158 -19.14 -6.74 8.07
N GLN A 159 -20.34 -7.19 7.72
CA GLN A 159 -21.20 -6.52 6.72
C GLN A 159 -22.24 -5.60 7.33
N ALA A 160 -22.65 -5.82 8.57
CA ALA A 160 -23.68 -5.02 9.24
C ALA A 160 -23.12 -3.66 9.70
N GLY A 161 -23.75 -2.57 9.25
CA GLY A 161 -23.35 -1.21 9.66
C GLY A 161 -22.08 -0.69 8.97
N THR A 162 -21.70 -1.28 7.83
CA THR A 162 -20.53 -0.85 7.03
C THR A 162 -20.95 -0.21 5.71
N TYR A 163 -20.12 0.72 5.23
CA TYR A 163 -20.23 1.34 3.91
C TYR A 163 -19.13 0.79 3.02
N ARG A 164 -19.48 -0.02 2.03
CA ARG A 164 -18.50 -0.53 1.05
C ARG A 164 -17.79 0.64 0.38
N LEU A 165 -16.47 0.49 0.18
CA LEU A 165 -15.73 1.40 -0.70
C LEU A 165 -16.16 1.14 -2.15
N PRO A 166 -16.62 2.18 -2.88
CA PRO A 166 -16.85 2.07 -4.33
C PRO A 166 -15.57 1.68 -5.07
N GLU A 167 -15.73 1.06 -6.24
CA GLU A 167 -14.61 0.58 -7.07
C GLU A 167 -13.62 1.71 -7.41
N ALA A 168 -14.13 2.91 -7.73
CA ALA A 168 -13.29 4.10 -7.99
C ALA A 168 -12.45 4.53 -6.79
N GLN A 169 -12.85 4.17 -5.58
CA GLN A 169 -12.11 4.45 -4.35
C GLN A 169 -11.08 3.34 -4.07
N LEU A 170 -11.43 2.08 -4.36
CA LEU A 170 -10.50 0.95 -4.28
C LEU A 170 -9.31 1.13 -5.24
N ASP A 171 -9.54 1.71 -6.43
CA ASP A 171 -8.51 1.98 -7.44
C ASP A 171 -7.41 2.95 -6.96
N ARG A 172 -7.61 3.67 -5.84
CA ARG A 172 -6.60 4.56 -5.23
C ARG A 172 -5.56 3.81 -4.41
N PHE A 173 -5.84 2.60 -3.96
CA PHE A 173 -4.86 1.76 -3.30
C PHE A 173 -3.95 1.10 -4.33
N LEU A 174 -2.62 1.22 -4.17
CA LEU A 174 -1.67 0.60 -5.08
C LEU A 174 -1.73 -0.91 -5.01
N MET A 175 -1.75 -1.44 -3.80
CA MET A 175 -1.82 -2.89 -3.56
C MET A 175 -2.91 -3.23 -2.55
N LYS A 176 -3.51 -4.42 -2.74
CA LYS A 176 -4.37 -5.06 -1.76
C LYS A 176 -3.77 -6.42 -1.40
N THR A 177 -3.67 -6.70 -0.10
CA THR A 177 -3.16 -7.98 0.40
C THR A 177 -3.75 -8.30 1.77
N SER A 178 -3.32 -9.40 2.37
CA SER A 178 -3.65 -9.79 3.74
C SER A 178 -2.40 -10.08 4.55
N VAL A 179 -2.42 -9.83 5.85
CA VAL A 179 -1.36 -10.25 6.77
C VAL A 179 -1.53 -11.74 7.11
N GLY A 180 -2.78 -12.15 7.32
CA GLY A 180 -3.13 -13.51 7.69
C GLY A 180 -2.63 -13.94 9.08
N TYR A 181 -2.99 -15.12 9.52
CA TYR A 181 -2.52 -15.67 10.79
C TYR A 181 -1.08 -16.16 10.67
N PRO A 182 -0.28 -16.08 11.75
CA PRO A 182 1.06 -16.66 11.77
C PRO A 182 0.99 -18.19 11.73
N ASN A 183 2.05 -18.83 11.22
CA ASN A 183 2.19 -20.26 11.30
C ASN A 183 2.38 -20.71 12.77
N ARG A 184 2.34 -22.04 13.02
CA ARG A 184 2.42 -22.60 14.38
C ARG A 184 3.72 -22.25 15.10
N GLU A 185 4.84 -22.22 14.39
CA GLU A 185 6.16 -21.90 14.97
C GLU A 185 6.22 -20.43 15.38
N ALA A 186 5.83 -19.52 14.50
CA ALA A 186 5.74 -18.09 14.80
C ALA A 186 4.76 -17.80 15.94
N LEU A 187 3.60 -18.48 15.96
CA LEU A 187 2.64 -18.37 17.07
C LEU A 187 3.27 -18.80 18.40
N THR A 188 4.00 -19.91 18.43
CA THR A 188 4.71 -20.36 19.63
C THR A 188 5.73 -19.32 20.11
N ARG A 189 6.47 -18.70 19.20
CA ARG A 189 7.42 -17.62 19.50
C ARG A 189 6.72 -16.36 20.02
N ILE A 190 5.53 -16.03 19.51
CA ILE A 190 4.71 -14.92 20.00
C ILE A 190 4.24 -15.22 21.43
N LEU A 191 3.72 -16.41 21.68
CA LEU A 191 3.26 -16.84 23.01
C LEU A 191 4.38 -16.84 24.05
N SER A 192 5.57 -17.32 23.70
CA SER A 192 6.73 -17.34 24.61
C SER A 192 7.23 -15.94 25.02
N SER A 193 6.92 -14.92 24.20
CA SER A 193 7.27 -13.52 24.47
C SER A 193 6.08 -12.66 24.90
N SER A 194 4.99 -13.28 25.35
CA SER A 194 3.73 -12.59 25.71
C SER A 194 3.88 -11.58 26.85
N ALA A 195 4.96 -11.63 27.63
CA ALA A 195 5.30 -10.61 28.63
C ALA A 195 5.61 -9.21 28.00
N HIS A 196 5.98 -9.18 26.72
CA HIS A 196 6.24 -7.95 25.95
C HIS A 196 5.46 -8.00 24.64
N PRO A 197 4.13 -7.74 24.69
CA PRO A 197 3.25 -8.00 23.55
C PRO A 197 3.48 -7.09 22.33
N ASP A 198 4.07 -5.90 22.53
CA ASP A 198 4.32 -4.93 21.45
C ASP A 198 5.81 -4.84 21.12
N ARG A 199 6.28 -5.77 20.28
CA ARG A 199 7.66 -5.83 19.82
C ARG A 199 8.06 -4.63 18.95
N SER A 200 7.10 -3.95 18.34
CA SER A 200 7.39 -2.77 17.51
C SER A 200 7.99 -1.62 18.30
N LYS A 201 7.73 -1.55 19.62
CA LYS A 201 8.30 -0.52 20.50
C LYS A 201 9.79 -0.67 20.77
N SER A 202 10.35 -1.87 20.57
CA SER A 202 11.78 -2.14 20.76
C SER A 202 12.60 -1.92 19.49
N LEU A 203 11.95 -1.64 18.35
CA LEU A 203 12.64 -1.39 17.10
C LEU A 203 13.27 0.01 17.11
N SER A 204 14.49 0.09 16.58
CA SER A 204 15.18 1.34 16.28
C SER A 204 15.13 1.60 14.78
N ALA A 205 15.20 2.86 14.38
CA ALA A 205 15.32 3.24 12.98
C ALA A 205 16.62 2.68 12.39
N VAL A 206 16.53 2.05 11.23
CA VAL A 206 17.66 1.51 10.48
C VAL A 206 18.02 2.38 9.27
N VAL A 207 17.08 3.23 8.83
CA VAL A 207 17.29 4.25 7.80
C VAL A 207 16.56 5.53 8.19
N ALA A 208 17.08 6.68 7.75
CA ALA A 208 16.39 7.95 7.92
C ALA A 208 15.25 8.10 6.89
N SER A 209 14.21 8.86 7.22
CA SER A 209 13.08 9.13 6.31
C SER A 209 13.53 9.78 4.98
N SER A 210 14.57 10.62 5.02
CA SER A 210 15.18 11.19 3.82
C SER A 210 15.82 10.15 2.90
N VAL A 211 16.37 9.08 3.45
CA VAL A 211 16.91 7.94 2.68
C VAL A 211 15.78 7.20 1.98
N VAL A 212 14.65 7.00 2.65
CA VAL A 212 13.46 6.37 2.04
C VAL A 212 12.93 7.20 0.87
N ALA A 213 12.87 8.53 1.01
CA ALA A 213 12.50 9.41 -0.09
C ALA A 213 13.49 9.30 -1.27
N SER A 214 14.80 9.24 -0.99
CA SER A 214 15.83 9.04 -2.01
C SER A 214 15.73 7.66 -2.69
N MET A 215 15.37 6.62 -1.94
CA MET A 215 15.09 5.29 -2.49
C MET A 215 13.89 5.33 -3.45
N ALA A 216 12.80 6.02 -3.10
CA ALA A 216 11.64 6.16 -3.96
C ALA A 216 12.00 6.89 -5.27
N ASP A 217 12.73 8.00 -5.19
CA ASP A 217 13.22 8.74 -6.36
C ASP A 217 14.14 7.89 -7.24
N LEU A 218 15.03 7.12 -6.62
CA LEU A 218 15.93 6.22 -7.35
C LEU A 218 15.18 5.08 -8.05
N ALA A 219 14.20 4.47 -7.36
CA ALA A 219 13.39 3.41 -7.95
C ALA A 219 12.53 3.90 -9.13
N ALA A 220 12.06 5.16 -9.08
CA ALA A 220 11.31 5.77 -10.19
C ALA A 220 12.13 5.83 -11.50
N GLU A 221 13.45 5.92 -11.39
CA GLU A 221 14.39 5.94 -12.52
C GLU A 221 14.84 4.53 -12.97
N ASN A 222 14.33 3.46 -12.33
CA ASN A 222 14.66 2.10 -12.72
C ASN A 222 14.11 1.81 -14.14
N HIS A 223 14.95 1.21 -14.98
CA HIS A 223 14.65 1.04 -16.40
C HIS A 223 13.53 0.01 -16.62
N ILE A 224 12.59 0.33 -17.51
CA ILE A 224 11.60 -0.60 -18.05
C ILE A 224 11.72 -0.57 -19.57
N GLU A 225 12.01 -1.71 -20.19
CA GLU A 225 12.00 -1.86 -21.63
C GLU A 225 10.59 -1.69 -22.20
N ASN A 226 10.49 -1.14 -23.42
CA ASN A 226 9.21 -0.96 -24.10
C ASN A 226 8.45 -2.28 -24.25
N SER A 227 9.14 -3.39 -24.49
CA SER A 227 8.54 -4.72 -24.56
C SER A 227 7.84 -5.15 -23.27
N VAL A 228 8.35 -4.74 -22.09
CA VAL A 228 7.71 -4.98 -20.79
C VAL A 228 6.53 -4.03 -20.59
N LEU A 229 6.63 -2.77 -21.05
CA LEU A 229 5.49 -1.83 -21.04
C LEU A 229 4.35 -2.32 -21.94
N ASP A 230 4.67 -2.82 -23.14
CA ASP A 230 3.70 -3.43 -24.03
C ASP A 230 3.07 -4.68 -23.42
N TYR A 231 3.85 -5.50 -22.72
CA TYR A 231 3.35 -6.66 -21.99
C TYR A 231 2.35 -6.26 -20.89
N ILE A 232 2.64 -5.22 -20.09
CA ILE A 232 1.70 -4.66 -19.10
C ILE A 232 0.42 -4.20 -19.83
N GLY A 233 0.55 -3.50 -20.96
CA GLY A 233 -0.57 -3.05 -21.77
C GLY A 233 -1.46 -4.20 -22.25
N ALA A 234 -0.84 -5.25 -22.82
CA ALA A 234 -1.53 -6.44 -23.31
C ALA A 234 -2.26 -7.20 -22.17
N LEU A 235 -1.65 -7.32 -20.99
CA LEU A 235 -2.30 -7.91 -19.83
C LEU A 235 -3.52 -7.09 -19.38
N VAL A 236 -3.40 -5.76 -19.35
CA VAL A 236 -4.53 -4.87 -19.04
C VAL A 236 -5.67 -5.04 -20.04
N GLU A 237 -5.35 -5.08 -21.35
CA GLU A 237 -6.35 -5.33 -22.39
C GLU A 237 -7.01 -6.71 -22.23
N ALA A 238 -6.25 -7.75 -21.91
CA ALA A 238 -6.80 -9.08 -21.64
C ALA A 238 -7.79 -9.06 -20.47
N THR A 239 -7.51 -8.33 -19.38
CA THR A 239 -8.47 -8.20 -18.27
C THR A 239 -9.74 -7.44 -18.66
N ARG A 240 -9.66 -6.50 -19.61
CA ARG A 240 -10.82 -5.73 -20.11
C ARG A 240 -11.66 -6.53 -21.09
N ALA A 241 -11.05 -7.45 -21.81
CA ALA A 241 -11.69 -8.31 -22.80
C ALA A 241 -12.27 -9.59 -22.19
N ALA A 242 -12.01 -9.88 -20.92
CA ALA A 242 -12.50 -11.08 -20.25
C ALA A 242 -14.03 -10.99 -20.05
N ASP A 243 -14.77 -12.02 -20.46
CA ASP A 243 -16.24 -12.08 -20.35
C ASP A 243 -16.71 -12.06 -18.88
N GLU A 244 -15.85 -12.47 -17.96
CA GLU A 244 -16.12 -12.49 -16.53
C GLU A 244 -16.06 -11.12 -15.87
N THR A 245 -15.62 -10.07 -16.59
CA THR A 245 -15.44 -8.73 -16.03
C THR A 245 -16.34 -7.70 -16.70
N ARG A 246 -16.98 -6.85 -15.87
CA ARG A 246 -17.63 -5.62 -16.34
C ARG A 246 -16.62 -4.49 -16.55
N MET A 247 -15.59 -4.45 -15.69
CA MET A 247 -14.50 -3.48 -15.79
C MET A 247 -13.17 -4.19 -15.48
N GLY A 248 -12.27 -4.18 -16.45
CA GLY A 248 -10.90 -4.61 -16.26
C GLY A 248 -10.02 -3.53 -15.61
N VAL A 249 -8.72 -3.75 -15.59
CA VAL A 249 -7.73 -2.86 -14.97
C VAL A 249 -7.78 -1.46 -15.61
N SER A 250 -7.80 -0.42 -14.75
CA SER A 250 -7.79 0.99 -15.14
C SER A 250 -6.39 1.43 -15.65
N THR A 251 -6.32 2.59 -16.29
CA THR A 251 -5.03 3.21 -16.64
C THR A 251 -4.20 3.52 -15.37
N ARG A 252 -4.85 3.90 -14.26
CA ARG A 252 -4.19 4.08 -12.96
C ARG A 252 -3.57 2.77 -12.47
N GLY A 253 -4.28 1.64 -12.62
CA GLY A 253 -3.77 0.32 -12.29
C GLY A 253 -2.57 -0.10 -13.14
N ALA A 254 -2.54 0.25 -14.44
CA ALA A 254 -1.39 0.02 -15.31
C ALA A 254 -0.16 0.84 -14.89
N ILE A 255 -0.35 2.14 -14.61
CA ILE A 255 0.72 3.02 -14.11
C ILE A 255 1.22 2.53 -12.74
N GLY A 256 0.30 2.12 -11.85
CA GLY A 256 0.63 1.54 -10.56
C GLY A 256 1.49 0.30 -10.67
N MET A 257 1.21 -0.59 -11.62
CA MET A 257 2.04 -1.77 -11.91
C MET A 257 3.45 -1.38 -12.33
N ALA A 258 3.59 -0.45 -13.28
CA ALA A 258 4.91 -0.03 -13.74
C ALA A 258 5.75 0.60 -12.61
N ARG A 259 5.13 1.37 -11.71
CA ARG A 259 5.80 1.93 -10.51
C ARG A 259 6.20 0.83 -9.53
N ALA A 260 5.31 -0.09 -9.22
CA ALA A 260 5.57 -1.19 -8.30
C ALA A 260 6.65 -2.14 -8.83
N ALA A 261 6.62 -2.47 -10.11
CA ALA A 261 7.60 -3.34 -10.75
C ALA A 261 9.02 -2.75 -10.73
N ARG A 262 9.17 -1.42 -10.86
CA ARG A 262 10.46 -0.73 -10.71
C ARG A 262 11.06 -0.93 -9.32
N VAL A 263 10.26 -0.73 -8.28
CA VAL A 263 10.68 -0.93 -6.89
C VAL A 263 10.98 -2.40 -6.62
N TRP A 264 10.12 -3.30 -7.13
CA TRP A 264 10.29 -4.75 -6.94
C TRP A 264 11.59 -5.25 -7.57
N ALA A 265 11.89 -4.84 -8.80
CA ALA A 265 13.17 -5.15 -9.47
C ALA A 265 14.37 -4.59 -8.69
N ALA A 266 14.30 -3.34 -8.22
CA ALA A 266 15.35 -2.71 -7.43
C ALA A 266 15.57 -3.44 -6.09
N SER A 267 14.50 -3.92 -5.44
CA SER A 267 14.60 -4.69 -4.18
C SER A 267 15.35 -6.02 -4.35
N GLN A 268 15.46 -6.50 -5.58
CA GLN A 268 16.23 -7.70 -5.95
C GLN A 268 17.62 -7.37 -6.53
N GLY A 269 18.09 -6.12 -6.40
CA GLY A 269 19.39 -5.67 -6.86
C GLY A 269 19.49 -5.48 -8.38
N ARG A 270 18.36 -5.34 -9.08
CA ARG A 270 18.34 -5.16 -10.54
C ARG A 270 18.05 -3.72 -10.92
N SER A 271 18.82 -3.19 -11.85
CA SER A 271 18.65 -1.86 -12.45
C SER A 271 17.69 -1.85 -13.65
N TYR A 272 16.92 -2.91 -13.84
CA TYR A 272 15.93 -3.07 -14.90
C TYR A 272 14.80 -4.02 -14.46
N VAL A 273 13.63 -3.81 -15.04
CA VAL A 273 12.42 -4.60 -14.76
C VAL A 273 12.34 -5.79 -15.72
N LEU A 274 11.94 -6.94 -15.16
CA LEU A 274 11.65 -8.17 -15.92
C LEU A 274 10.13 -8.41 -16.01
N PRO A 275 9.66 -9.17 -17.01
CA PRO A 275 8.26 -9.61 -17.07
C PRO A 275 7.81 -10.39 -15.83
N ASP A 276 8.73 -11.11 -15.18
CA ASP A 276 8.43 -11.86 -13.95
C ASP A 276 8.09 -10.94 -12.78
N ASP A 277 8.64 -9.73 -12.70
CA ASP A 277 8.26 -8.73 -11.69
C ASP A 277 6.79 -8.32 -11.82
N VAL A 278 6.31 -8.24 -13.06
CA VAL A 278 4.90 -7.94 -13.35
C VAL A 278 4.01 -9.11 -12.92
N LYS A 279 4.43 -10.35 -13.20
CA LYS A 279 3.69 -11.56 -12.81
C LYS A 279 3.57 -11.70 -11.30
N ASP A 280 4.68 -11.48 -10.58
CA ASP A 280 4.74 -11.56 -9.11
C ASP A 280 3.76 -10.58 -8.44
N LEU A 281 3.57 -9.40 -9.04
CA LEU A 281 2.76 -8.32 -8.49
C LEU A 281 1.33 -8.27 -9.04
N ALA A 282 1.02 -9.01 -10.12
CA ALA A 282 -0.24 -8.85 -10.86
C ALA A 282 -1.48 -8.99 -9.97
N GLU A 283 -1.53 -10.00 -9.11
CA GLU A 283 -2.68 -10.24 -8.24
C GLU A 283 -2.84 -9.13 -7.20
N VAL A 284 -1.79 -8.78 -6.46
CA VAL A 284 -1.86 -7.81 -5.37
C VAL A 284 -2.09 -6.38 -5.86
N VAL A 285 -1.67 -6.06 -7.10
CA VAL A 285 -1.86 -4.75 -7.72
C VAL A 285 -3.20 -4.64 -8.44
N TRP A 286 -3.72 -5.72 -9.04
CA TRP A 286 -4.86 -5.63 -9.96
C TRP A 286 -6.15 -6.28 -9.48
N ALA A 287 -6.12 -7.33 -8.63
CA ALA A 287 -7.33 -8.07 -8.28
C ALA A 287 -8.46 -7.20 -7.71
N HIS A 288 -8.10 -6.22 -6.86
CA HIS A 288 -9.07 -5.33 -6.22
C HIS A 288 -9.62 -4.22 -7.14
N ARG A 289 -9.13 -4.14 -8.38
CA ARG A 289 -9.53 -3.16 -9.40
C ARG A 289 -10.49 -3.72 -10.43
N LEU A 290 -10.60 -5.05 -10.51
CA LEU A 290 -11.54 -5.69 -11.40
C LEU A 290 -12.95 -5.64 -10.82
N VAL A 291 -13.91 -5.24 -11.65
CA VAL A 291 -15.34 -5.37 -11.33
C VAL A 291 -15.85 -6.58 -12.09
N MET A 292 -16.18 -7.62 -11.34
CA MET A 292 -16.65 -8.87 -11.91
C MET A 292 -18.09 -8.74 -12.43
N ASP A 293 -18.42 -9.54 -13.40
CA ASP A 293 -19.81 -9.73 -13.80
C ASP A 293 -20.52 -10.57 -12.73
N PRO A 294 -21.72 -10.16 -12.24
CA PRO A 294 -22.42 -10.89 -11.18
C PRO A 294 -22.79 -12.33 -11.54
N ASP A 295 -23.11 -12.60 -12.81
CA ASP A 295 -23.46 -13.94 -13.26
C ASP A 295 -22.21 -14.83 -13.29
N ALA A 296 -21.06 -14.26 -13.66
CA ALA A 296 -19.77 -14.93 -13.59
C ALA A 296 -19.33 -15.21 -12.13
N GLU A 297 -19.48 -14.24 -11.22
CA GLU A 297 -19.23 -14.45 -9.78
C GLU A 297 -20.12 -15.55 -9.21
N PHE A 298 -21.38 -15.57 -9.57
CA PHE A 298 -22.32 -16.59 -9.12
C PHE A 298 -21.91 -18.02 -9.60
N THR A 299 -21.27 -18.13 -10.75
CA THR A 299 -20.73 -19.38 -11.29
C THR A 299 -19.33 -19.71 -10.77
N GLY A 300 -18.75 -18.86 -9.90
CA GLY A 300 -17.48 -19.12 -9.20
C GLY A 300 -16.26 -18.44 -9.84
N ALA A 301 -16.44 -17.52 -10.81
CA ALA A 301 -15.35 -16.72 -11.32
C ALA A 301 -14.82 -15.75 -10.25
N THR A 302 -13.50 -15.52 -10.24
CA THR A 302 -12.84 -14.64 -9.29
C THR A 302 -11.89 -13.69 -10.00
N ALA A 303 -11.65 -12.50 -9.42
CA ALA A 303 -10.69 -11.54 -9.95
C ALA A 303 -9.28 -12.15 -10.09
N SER A 304 -8.83 -12.95 -9.11
CA SER A 304 -7.55 -13.68 -9.18
C SER A 304 -7.53 -14.69 -10.33
N GLY A 305 -8.67 -15.37 -10.60
CA GLY A 305 -8.82 -16.28 -11.73
C GLY A 305 -8.67 -15.58 -13.08
N VAL A 306 -9.28 -14.40 -13.24
CA VAL A 306 -9.15 -13.58 -14.46
C VAL A 306 -7.70 -13.14 -14.67
N ILE A 307 -7.00 -12.69 -13.62
CA ILE A 307 -5.59 -12.32 -13.71
C ILE A 307 -4.72 -13.51 -14.11
N THR A 308 -4.96 -14.67 -13.49
CA THR A 308 -4.23 -15.90 -13.81
C THR A 308 -4.45 -16.30 -15.27
N ALA A 309 -5.68 -16.21 -15.78
CA ALA A 309 -6.01 -16.47 -17.18
C ALA A 309 -5.30 -15.47 -18.13
N ALA A 310 -5.32 -14.17 -17.80
CA ALA A 310 -4.62 -13.15 -18.58
C ALA A 310 -3.10 -13.41 -18.64
N LEU A 311 -2.47 -13.76 -17.50
CA LEU A 311 -1.05 -14.12 -17.44
C LEU A 311 -0.70 -15.36 -18.27
N ALA A 312 -1.62 -16.33 -18.36
CA ALA A 312 -1.44 -17.53 -19.17
C ALA A 312 -1.65 -17.28 -20.69
N GLN A 313 -2.56 -16.35 -21.02
CA GLN A 313 -2.92 -16.02 -22.40
C GLN A 313 -1.89 -15.10 -23.08
N VAL A 314 -1.36 -14.13 -22.36
CA VAL A 314 -0.45 -13.12 -22.89
C VAL A 314 1.01 -13.61 -22.76
N PRO A 315 1.73 -13.89 -23.86
CA PRO A 315 3.11 -14.35 -23.77
C PRO A 315 4.02 -13.23 -23.23
N ALA A 316 4.86 -13.60 -22.25
CA ALA A 316 5.89 -12.68 -21.77
C ALA A 316 6.92 -12.43 -22.87
N PRO A 317 7.43 -11.17 -23.00
CA PRO A 317 8.50 -10.89 -23.94
C PRO A 317 9.74 -11.70 -23.59
N THR A 318 10.33 -12.34 -24.62
CA THR A 318 11.63 -13.00 -24.48
C THR A 318 12.72 -11.96 -24.77
N THR A 319 13.75 -11.92 -23.93
CA THR A 319 14.98 -11.18 -24.27
C THR A 319 15.48 -11.69 -25.61
N ARG A 320 15.46 -10.83 -26.63
CA ARG A 320 16.26 -11.09 -27.84
C ARG A 320 17.70 -10.77 -27.47
N ASP A 321 18.56 -11.76 -27.62
CA ASP A 321 20.02 -11.62 -27.61
C ASP A 321 20.50 -10.50 -28.53
#